data_56823cf849ec924d87edf1e50cb65f5d
#
_entry.id   56823cf849ec924d87edf1e50cb65f5d
#
_cell.length_a   1.000
_cell.length_b   1.000
_cell.length_c   1.000
_cell.angle_alpha   90.00
_cell.angle_beta   90.00
_cell.angle_gamma   90.00
#
_symmetry.space_group_name_H-M   'P 1'
#
loop_
_entity.id
_entity.type
_entity.pdbx_description
1 polymer ?
#
loop_
_entity_poly.entity_id
_entity_poly.type
_entity_poly.pdbx_seq_one_letter_code
_entity_poly.pdbx_strand_id
1 'polypeptide(L)'
;DQNRTIFKQNGIVLCMPSSQTLAIARNKYVLYKTFKNDDLVPSISTYLSGEVPMTLLPTIAKPYNGRSSEGLSRISTIKELEEISKKSGYIFQEMIEGPVFTVDYIRNSYTNKDFSIAREELLRTKNGAGTTVRMSNDILLKQLVSHIGNTIHVNGCINMEFIQSKGKYYLIDINPRFSAGVAFSRMAGYNMVLN
;
A
#
# COMPACT_ATOMS: atom_id res chain seq x y z
N ASP A 1 18.43 -5.05 -0.40
CA ASP A 1 18.29 -6.14 0.57
C ASP A 1 19.34 -7.25 0.38
N GLN A 2 19.63 -7.68 -0.85
CA GLN A 2 20.66 -8.70 -1.14
C GLN A 2 22.06 -8.35 -0.54
N ASN A 3 22.37 -7.08 -0.44
CA ASN A 3 23.65 -6.58 0.08
C ASN A 3 23.58 -6.15 1.56
N ARG A 4 22.48 -6.42 2.28
CA ARG A 4 22.31 -6.00 3.69
C ARG A 4 23.47 -6.42 4.59
N THR A 5 23.98 -7.65 4.41
CA THR A 5 25.09 -8.19 5.19
C THR A 5 26.37 -7.38 4.97
N ILE A 6 26.63 -6.94 3.73
CA ILE A 6 27.83 -6.13 3.39
C ILE A 6 27.76 -4.77 4.12
N PHE A 7 26.61 -4.12 4.11
CA PHE A 7 26.43 -2.85 4.83
C PHE A 7 26.62 -3.03 6.33
N LYS A 8 26.03 -4.08 6.91
CA LYS A 8 26.21 -4.39 8.35
C LYS A 8 27.66 -4.64 8.71
N GLN A 9 28.41 -5.39 7.89
CA GLN A 9 29.84 -5.67 8.12
C GLN A 9 30.70 -4.41 8.07
N ASN A 10 30.27 -3.39 7.34
CA ASN A 10 30.93 -2.09 7.26
C ASN A 10 30.36 -1.06 8.26
N GLY A 11 29.60 -1.48 9.27
CA GLY A 11 29.04 -0.60 10.30
C GLY A 11 27.94 0.34 9.82
N ILE A 12 27.37 0.10 8.61
CA ILE A 12 26.32 0.95 8.04
C ILE A 12 24.95 0.38 8.41
N VAL A 13 24.14 1.21 9.08
CA VAL A 13 22.74 0.87 9.41
C VAL A 13 21.85 1.20 8.22
N LEU A 14 21.16 0.19 7.70
CA LEU A 14 20.15 0.38 6.65
C LEU A 14 18.77 0.63 7.25
N CYS A 15 18.26 1.84 7.09
CA CYS A 15 16.88 2.22 7.47
C CYS A 15 15.87 1.70 6.45
N MET A 16 15.72 0.40 6.36
CA MET A 16 14.78 -0.25 5.45
C MET A 16 14.10 -1.46 6.10
N PRO A 17 12.86 -1.79 5.74
CA PRO A 17 12.15 -2.95 6.25
C PRO A 17 12.89 -4.27 5.99
N SER A 18 12.50 -5.33 6.73
CA SER A 18 13.06 -6.68 6.56
C SER A 18 12.76 -7.25 5.16
N SER A 19 13.51 -8.29 4.77
CA SER A 19 13.26 -9.02 3.51
C SER A 19 11.82 -9.56 3.45
N GLN A 20 11.28 -10.03 4.55
CA GLN A 20 9.91 -10.52 4.64
C GLN A 20 8.89 -9.40 4.40
N THR A 21 9.04 -8.26 5.08
CA THR A 21 8.18 -7.08 4.86
C THR A 21 8.28 -6.60 3.41
N LEU A 22 9.49 -6.57 2.84
CA LEU A 22 9.71 -6.18 1.45
C LEU A 22 9.01 -7.13 0.47
N ALA A 23 9.07 -8.44 0.69
CA ALA A 23 8.41 -9.44 -0.17
C ALA A 23 6.89 -9.25 -0.19
N ILE A 24 6.28 -8.97 0.98
CA ILE A 24 4.84 -8.70 1.08
C ILE A 24 4.50 -7.36 0.40
N ALA A 25 5.21 -6.28 0.75
CA ALA A 25 4.90 -4.93 0.27
C ALA A 25 5.08 -4.76 -1.24
N ARG A 26 6.06 -5.46 -1.85
CA ARG A 26 6.38 -5.32 -3.27
C ARG A 26 5.52 -6.14 -4.21
N ASN A 27 4.69 -7.04 -3.69
CA ASN A 27 3.81 -7.88 -4.49
C ASN A 27 2.37 -7.78 -3.99
N LYS A 28 1.52 -7.11 -4.77
CA LYS A 28 0.13 -6.82 -4.43
C LYS A 28 -0.72 -8.08 -4.25
N TYR A 29 -0.38 -9.19 -4.93
CA TYR A 29 -1.07 -10.45 -4.72
C TYR A 29 -0.66 -11.12 -3.40
N VAL A 30 0.62 -11.06 -3.05
CA VAL A 30 1.12 -11.54 -1.75
C VAL A 30 0.50 -10.69 -0.62
N LEU A 31 0.45 -9.36 -0.79
CA LEU A 31 -0.21 -8.45 0.14
C LEU A 31 -1.69 -8.83 0.37
N TYR A 32 -2.45 -9.05 -0.71
CA TYR A 32 -3.81 -9.54 -0.62
C TYR A 32 -3.90 -10.88 0.14
N LYS A 33 -3.06 -11.86 -0.21
CA LYS A 33 -3.05 -13.17 0.45
C LYS A 33 -2.72 -13.10 1.93
N THR A 34 -1.91 -12.14 2.33
CA THR A 34 -1.55 -11.91 3.75
C THR A 34 -2.77 -11.49 4.56
N PHE A 35 -3.65 -10.64 3.99
CA PHE A 35 -4.76 -10.05 4.73
C PHE A 35 -6.16 -10.54 4.34
N LYS A 36 -6.31 -11.41 3.34
CA LYS A 36 -7.64 -11.82 2.83
C LYS A 36 -8.55 -12.47 3.86
N ASN A 37 -7.99 -13.05 4.91
CA ASN A 37 -8.71 -13.70 6.01
C ASN A 37 -8.52 -12.95 7.35
N ASP A 38 -8.06 -11.72 7.31
CA ASP A 38 -7.89 -10.87 8.50
C ASP A 38 -9.17 -10.06 8.72
N ASP A 39 -9.86 -10.30 9.82
CA ASP A 39 -11.15 -9.69 10.12
C ASP A 39 -11.07 -8.16 10.33
N LEU A 40 -9.89 -7.64 10.63
CA LEU A 40 -9.65 -6.21 10.87
C LEU A 40 -9.25 -5.46 9.60
N VAL A 41 -8.76 -6.16 8.57
CA VAL A 41 -8.28 -5.54 7.33
C VAL A 41 -9.26 -5.78 6.20
N PRO A 42 -10.11 -4.80 5.83
CA PRO A 42 -10.99 -4.94 4.70
C PRO A 42 -10.20 -5.25 3.42
N SER A 43 -10.45 -6.42 2.84
CA SER A 43 -9.75 -6.87 1.63
C SER A 43 -10.59 -6.62 0.39
N ILE A 44 -9.91 -6.37 -0.73
CA ILE A 44 -10.52 -6.27 -2.06
C ILE A 44 -10.35 -7.64 -2.73
N SER A 45 -11.44 -8.23 -3.23
CA SER A 45 -11.36 -9.48 -3.99
C SER A 45 -10.33 -9.35 -5.11
N THR A 46 -9.32 -10.21 -5.09
CA THR A 46 -8.15 -10.11 -5.97
C THR A 46 -7.87 -11.46 -6.63
N TYR A 47 -7.73 -11.44 -7.94
CA TYR A 47 -7.53 -12.60 -8.78
C TYR A 47 -6.25 -12.46 -9.61
N LEU A 48 -5.64 -13.58 -9.97
CA LEU A 48 -4.58 -13.60 -10.98
C LEU A 48 -5.16 -13.72 -12.40
N SER A 49 -4.32 -13.48 -13.39
CA SER A 49 -4.64 -13.73 -14.80
C SER A 49 -5.09 -15.21 -14.96
N GLY A 50 -6.19 -15.42 -15.68
CA GLY A 50 -6.80 -16.73 -15.89
C GLY A 50 -7.74 -17.20 -14.77
N GLU A 51 -7.75 -16.56 -13.60
CA GLU A 51 -8.62 -16.89 -12.47
C GLU A 51 -9.76 -15.85 -12.29
N VAL A 52 -9.69 -14.73 -13.01
CA VAL A 52 -10.64 -13.62 -12.85
C VAL A 52 -12.03 -14.01 -13.37
N PRO A 53 -13.08 -13.87 -12.56
CA PRO A 53 -14.46 -14.11 -13.01
C PRO A 53 -14.86 -13.07 -14.06
N MET A 54 -15.45 -13.52 -15.17
CA MET A 54 -15.94 -12.60 -16.22
C MET A 54 -17.08 -11.68 -15.76
N THR A 55 -17.67 -11.98 -14.60
CA THR A 55 -18.68 -11.14 -13.94
C THR A 55 -18.09 -10.04 -13.07
N LEU A 56 -16.76 -10.02 -12.87
CA LEU A 56 -16.10 -9.00 -12.06
C LEU A 56 -15.96 -7.70 -12.86
N LEU A 57 -17.04 -6.96 -12.98
CA LEU A 57 -17.10 -5.66 -13.67
C LEU A 57 -17.85 -4.63 -12.82
N PRO A 58 -17.38 -3.38 -12.76
CA PRO A 58 -16.12 -2.88 -13.29
C PRO A 58 -14.92 -3.37 -12.48
N THR A 59 -13.75 -3.53 -13.14
CA THR A 59 -12.54 -4.08 -12.52
C THR A 59 -11.31 -3.20 -12.75
N ILE A 60 -10.34 -3.29 -11.84
CA ILE A 60 -9.02 -2.70 -11.98
C ILE A 60 -8.03 -3.82 -12.29
N ALA A 61 -7.34 -3.72 -13.42
CA ALA A 61 -6.19 -4.56 -13.73
C ALA A 61 -4.90 -3.78 -13.51
N LYS A 62 -3.93 -4.39 -12.83
CA LYS A 62 -2.61 -3.77 -12.60
C LYS A 62 -1.54 -4.84 -12.42
N PRO A 63 -0.26 -4.55 -12.78
CA PRO A 63 0.84 -5.45 -12.47
C PRO A 63 0.94 -5.70 -10.97
N TYR A 64 1.14 -6.96 -10.52
CA TYR A 64 1.23 -7.26 -9.09
C TYR A 64 2.49 -6.70 -8.44
N ASN A 65 3.55 -6.44 -9.21
CA ASN A 65 4.81 -5.81 -8.77
C ASN A 65 5.03 -4.40 -9.36
N GLY A 66 3.99 -3.79 -9.97
CA GLY A 66 4.02 -2.46 -10.55
C GLY A 66 4.14 -1.34 -9.50
N ARG A 67 4.55 -0.16 -9.95
CA ARG A 67 4.71 1.07 -9.16
C ARG A 67 4.11 2.26 -9.89
N SER A 68 3.81 3.34 -9.16
CA SER A 68 3.40 4.64 -9.75
C SER A 68 2.23 4.55 -10.72
N SER A 69 1.26 3.66 -10.47
CA SER A 69 0.10 3.39 -11.34
C SER A 69 0.46 2.92 -12.75
N GLU A 70 1.72 2.54 -13.00
CA GLU A 70 2.18 2.03 -14.30
C GLU A 70 1.45 0.72 -14.63
N GLY A 71 0.88 0.64 -15.85
CA GLY A 71 0.13 -0.52 -16.32
C GLY A 71 -1.25 -0.71 -15.67
N LEU A 72 -1.73 0.25 -14.86
CA LEU A 72 -3.07 0.22 -14.32
C LEU A 72 -4.09 0.52 -15.42
N SER A 73 -5.11 -0.33 -15.51
CA SER A 73 -6.23 -0.17 -16.44
C SER A 73 -7.56 -0.33 -15.71
N ARG A 74 -8.52 0.53 -16.02
CA ARG A 74 -9.92 0.36 -15.62
C ARG A 74 -10.63 -0.39 -16.74
N ILE A 75 -11.35 -1.42 -16.40
CA ILE A 75 -12.01 -2.34 -17.31
C ILE A 75 -13.49 -2.32 -17.01
N SER A 76 -14.29 -2.02 -18.04
CA SER A 76 -15.75 -1.88 -17.92
C SER A 76 -16.52 -2.88 -18.78
N THR A 77 -15.85 -3.59 -19.70
CA THR A 77 -16.48 -4.53 -20.63
C THR A 77 -15.87 -5.92 -20.56
N ILE A 78 -16.67 -6.94 -20.85
CA ILE A 78 -16.21 -8.35 -20.90
C ILE A 78 -15.07 -8.50 -21.92
N LYS A 79 -15.19 -7.87 -23.09
CA LYS A 79 -14.17 -7.94 -24.16
C LYS A 79 -12.80 -7.44 -23.68
N GLU A 80 -12.78 -6.27 -23.03
CA GLU A 80 -11.54 -5.73 -22.44
C GLU A 80 -10.97 -6.68 -21.37
N LEU A 81 -11.85 -7.27 -20.54
CA LEU A 81 -11.44 -8.21 -19.50
C LEU A 81 -10.82 -9.48 -20.10
N GLU A 82 -11.44 -10.06 -21.14
CA GLU A 82 -10.91 -11.21 -21.86
C GLU A 82 -9.54 -10.94 -22.50
N GLU A 83 -9.35 -9.75 -23.08
CA GLU A 83 -8.07 -9.38 -23.71
C GLU A 83 -6.96 -9.21 -22.67
N ILE A 84 -7.23 -8.50 -21.57
CA ILE A 84 -6.19 -8.17 -20.59
C ILE A 84 -5.92 -9.35 -19.64
N SER A 85 -6.91 -10.22 -19.40
CA SER A 85 -6.74 -11.41 -18.54
C SER A 85 -5.74 -12.45 -19.09
N LYS A 86 -5.37 -12.33 -20.36
CA LYS A 86 -4.32 -13.13 -21.00
C LYS A 86 -2.90 -12.66 -20.64
N LYS A 87 -2.75 -11.43 -20.12
CA LYS A 87 -1.45 -10.88 -19.73
C LYS A 87 -0.98 -11.50 -18.43
N SER A 88 0.17 -12.16 -18.42
CA SER A 88 0.83 -12.62 -17.20
C SER A 88 1.31 -11.46 -16.34
N GLY A 89 1.47 -11.68 -15.03
CA GLY A 89 2.02 -10.68 -14.12
C GLY A 89 1.01 -9.63 -13.63
N TYR A 90 -0.28 -9.79 -13.92
CA TYR A 90 -1.36 -8.90 -13.52
C TYR A 90 -2.22 -9.49 -12.41
N ILE A 91 -2.75 -8.60 -11.58
CA ILE A 91 -3.90 -8.87 -10.70
C ILE A 91 -5.11 -8.09 -11.19
N PHE A 92 -6.27 -8.64 -10.87
CA PHE A 92 -7.59 -8.09 -11.16
C PHE A 92 -8.33 -7.90 -9.85
N GLN A 93 -8.83 -6.69 -9.62
CA GLN A 93 -9.50 -6.33 -8.38
C GLN A 93 -10.84 -5.68 -8.69
N GLU A 94 -11.84 -5.94 -7.86
CA GLU A 94 -13.07 -5.16 -7.84
C GLU A 94 -12.73 -3.66 -7.77
N MET A 95 -13.39 -2.85 -8.62
CA MET A 95 -13.21 -1.41 -8.58
C MET A 95 -13.97 -0.81 -7.39
N ILE A 96 -13.21 -0.30 -6.42
CA ILE A 96 -13.76 0.44 -5.28
C ILE A 96 -13.57 1.92 -5.54
N GLU A 97 -14.65 2.69 -5.38
CA GLU A 97 -14.64 4.14 -5.49
C GLU A 97 -14.70 4.80 -4.12
N GLY A 98 -13.96 5.89 -3.98
CA GLY A 98 -13.93 6.69 -2.77
C GLY A 98 -12.67 7.54 -2.65
N PRO A 99 -12.57 8.37 -1.61
CA PRO A 99 -11.38 9.14 -1.34
C PRO A 99 -10.19 8.24 -1.05
N VAL A 100 -9.02 8.68 -1.53
CA VAL A 100 -7.76 7.98 -1.33
C VAL A 100 -7.04 8.58 -0.14
N PHE A 101 -6.59 7.72 0.75
CA PHE A 101 -5.77 8.08 1.91
C PHE A 101 -4.37 7.51 1.77
N THR A 102 -3.39 8.33 2.10
CA THR A 102 -2.00 7.92 2.23
C THR A 102 -1.57 8.05 3.69
N VAL A 103 -0.94 7.03 4.23
CA VAL A 103 -0.46 7.02 5.61
C VAL A 103 1.04 6.78 5.63
N ASP A 104 1.79 7.73 6.16
CA ASP A 104 3.18 7.54 6.53
C ASP A 104 3.21 6.83 7.89
N TYR A 105 3.88 5.70 7.95
CA TYR A 105 3.96 4.85 9.13
C TYR A 105 5.41 4.51 9.44
N ILE A 106 5.76 4.60 10.73
CA ILE A 106 7.07 4.19 11.26
C ILE A 106 6.86 3.29 12.46
N ARG A 107 7.68 2.27 12.58
CA ARG A 107 7.68 1.36 13.73
C ARG A 107 9.09 0.99 14.11
N ASN A 108 9.33 0.97 15.41
CA ASN A 108 10.52 0.39 16.02
C ASN A 108 10.14 -0.97 16.63
N SER A 109 10.58 -2.06 16.01
CA SER A 109 10.25 -3.42 16.43
C SER A 109 10.88 -3.82 17.78
N TYR A 110 11.94 -3.14 18.21
CA TYR A 110 12.59 -3.40 19.49
C TYR A 110 11.82 -2.85 20.68
N THR A 111 11.18 -1.69 20.50
CA THR A 111 10.40 -1.00 21.53
C THR A 111 8.90 -1.22 21.40
N ASN A 112 8.44 -1.86 20.33
CA ASN A 112 7.02 -1.99 19.93
C ASN A 112 6.28 -0.66 19.83
N LYS A 113 7.01 0.44 19.63
CA LYS A 113 6.41 1.75 19.43
C LYS A 113 6.20 1.99 17.94
N ASP A 114 5.04 2.50 17.59
CA ASP A 114 4.73 2.95 16.25
C ASP A 114 4.11 4.36 16.25
N PHE A 115 4.14 4.96 15.08
CA PHE A 115 3.52 6.25 14.82
C PHE A 115 3.02 6.29 13.38
N SER A 116 1.90 6.96 13.16
CA SER A 116 1.34 7.16 11.83
C SER A 116 0.78 8.56 11.65
N ILE A 117 0.93 9.09 10.45
CA ILE A 117 0.27 10.32 10.00
C ILE A 117 -0.50 10.01 8.71
N ALA A 118 -1.81 10.26 8.76
CA ALA A 118 -2.71 10.02 7.64
C ALA A 118 -3.09 11.33 6.95
N ARG A 119 -3.26 11.26 5.64
CA ARG A 119 -3.79 12.35 4.81
C ARG A 119 -4.70 11.82 3.72
N GLU A 120 -5.77 12.52 3.45
CA GLU A 120 -6.60 12.36 2.27
C GLU A 120 -5.95 13.07 1.09
N GLU A 121 -5.85 12.40 -0.05
CA GLU A 121 -5.27 12.93 -1.27
C GLU A 121 -6.36 13.64 -2.10
N LEU A 122 -6.47 14.96 -1.97
CA LEU A 122 -7.51 15.76 -2.67
C LEU A 122 -7.18 15.93 -4.14
N LEU A 123 -5.90 16.14 -4.49
CA LEU A 123 -5.41 16.20 -5.85
C LEU A 123 -4.15 15.33 -5.98
N ARG A 124 -4.05 14.58 -7.07
CA ARG A 124 -2.93 13.69 -7.37
C ARG A 124 -2.38 13.95 -8.77
N THR A 125 -1.09 13.77 -8.94
CA THR A 125 -0.45 13.70 -10.26
C THR A 125 -0.88 12.42 -11.01
N LYS A 126 -0.59 12.36 -12.32
CA LYS A 126 -0.79 11.13 -13.12
C LYS A 126 -0.05 9.92 -12.54
N ASN A 127 1.08 10.14 -11.86
CA ASN A 127 1.89 9.09 -11.24
C ASN A 127 1.44 8.75 -9.81
N GLY A 128 0.31 9.28 -9.36
CA GLY A 128 -0.32 8.97 -8.09
C GLY A 128 0.24 9.70 -6.87
N ALA A 129 1.16 10.66 -7.03
CA ALA A 129 1.64 11.47 -5.91
C ALA A 129 0.62 12.56 -5.56
N GLY A 130 0.31 12.73 -4.28
CA GLY A 130 -0.54 13.81 -3.78
C GLY A 130 0.12 15.18 -3.94
N THR A 131 -0.63 16.16 -4.43
CA THR A 131 -0.21 17.56 -4.56
C THR A 131 -0.99 18.49 -3.64
N THR A 132 -2.22 18.10 -3.31
CA THR A 132 -3.06 18.80 -2.32
C THR A 132 -3.65 17.75 -1.40
N VAL A 133 -3.50 17.94 -0.10
CA VAL A 133 -3.91 16.96 0.90
C VAL A 133 -4.70 17.59 2.03
N ARG A 134 -5.52 16.79 2.69
CA ARG A 134 -6.17 17.10 3.95
C ARG A 134 -5.65 16.16 5.03
N MET A 135 -5.05 16.67 6.09
CA MET A 135 -4.60 15.83 7.20
C MET A 135 -5.79 15.19 7.90
N SER A 136 -5.63 13.91 8.28
CA SER A 136 -6.65 13.11 8.95
C SER A 136 -6.18 12.61 10.31
N ASN A 137 -7.07 12.72 11.31
CA ASN A 137 -6.87 12.16 12.64
C ASN A 137 -7.82 10.99 12.93
N ASP A 138 -8.30 10.30 11.89
CA ASP A 138 -9.20 9.17 12.04
C ASP A 138 -8.56 8.04 12.87
N ILE A 139 -9.21 7.73 13.99
CA ILE A 139 -8.74 6.75 14.96
C ILE A 139 -8.82 5.32 14.37
N LEU A 140 -9.87 5.03 13.58
CA LEU A 140 -10.03 3.72 12.96
C LEU A 140 -8.89 3.45 11.96
N LEU A 141 -8.53 4.46 11.15
CA LEU A 141 -7.41 4.33 10.22
C LEU A 141 -6.08 4.16 10.96
N LYS A 142 -5.85 4.86 12.07
CA LYS A 142 -4.65 4.69 12.91
C LYS A 142 -4.54 3.28 13.49
N GLN A 143 -5.64 2.74 14.03
CA GLN A 143 -5.68 1.39 14.58
C GLN A 143 -5.43 0.33 13.50
N LEU A 144 -6.06 0.48 12.32
CA LEU A 144 -5.87 -0.40 11.18
C LEU A 144 -4.40 -0.42 10.71
N VAL A 145 -3.79 0.75 10.57
CA VAL A 145 -2.39 0.90 10.14
C VAL A 145 -1.42 0.28 11.14
N SER A 146 -1.65 0.47 12.45
CA SER A 146 -0.86 -0.16 13.50
C SER A 146 -0.99 -1.70 13.45
N HIS A 147 -2.21 -2.22 13.29
CA HIS A 147 -2.46 -3.66 13.12
C HIS A 147 -1.71 -4.22 11.91
N ILE A 148 -1.85 -3.58 10.72
CA ILE A 148 -1.13 -4.00 9.50
C ILE A 148 0.38 -3.99 9.74
N GLY A 149 0.93 -2.91 10.29
CA GLY A 149 2.35 -2.77 10.55
C GLY A 149 2.91 -3.83 11.49
N ASN A 150 2.14 -4.20 12.51
CA ASN A 150 2.49 -5.30 13.43
C ASN A 150 2.43 -6.66 12.74
N THR A 151 1.38 -6.96 11.98
CA THR A 151 1.18 -8.24 11.28
C THR A 151 2.31 -8.54 10.30
N ILE A 152 2.78 -7.54 9.53
CA ILE A 152 3.89 -7.73 8.60
C ILE A 152 5.27 -7.41 9.20
N HIS A 153 5.35 -7.24 10.50
CA HIS A 153 6.59 -7.01 11.26
C HIS A 153 7.42 -5.85 10.72
N VAL A 154 6.77 -4.69 10.48
CA VAL A 154 7.49 -3.49 10.04
C VAL A 154 8.55 -3.11 11.07
N ASN A 155 9.76 -2.83 10.58
CA ASN A 155 10.80 -2.12 11.32
C ASN A 155 11.37 -1.03 10.41
N GLY A 156 11.25 0.23 10.83
CA GLY A 156 11.54 1.39 10.01
C GLY A 156 10.29 2.02 9.41
N CYS A 157 10.41 2.67 8.26
CA CYS A 157 9.35 3.47 7.63
C CYS A 157 8.74 2.76 6.43
N ILE A 158 7.43 2.81 6.33
CA ILE A 158 6.66 2.44 5.14
C ILE A 158 5.58 3.49 4.88
N ASN A 159 5.03 3.44 3.68
CA ASN A 159 3.86 4.22 3.28
C ASN A 159 2.75 3.26 2.86
N MET A 160 1.54 3.46 3.38
CA MET A 160 0.35 2.66 3.07
C MET A 160 -0.67 3.52 2.33
N GLU A 161 -1.32 2.94 1.31
CA GLU A 161 -2.39 3.62 0.57
C GLU A 161 -3.71 2.87 0.74
N PHE A 162 -4.78 3.64 0.96
CA PHE A 162 -6.14 3.13 1.19
C PHE A 162 -7.15 3.85 0.31
N ILE A 163 -8.25 3.15 -0.03
CA ILE A 163 -9.47 3.77 -0.51
C ILE A 163 -10.52 3.65 0.60
N GLN A 164 -11.15 4.76 0.98
CA GLN A 164 -12.27 4.73 1.91
C GLN A 164 -13.58 4.54 1.12
N SER A 165 -14.33 3.53 1.46
CA SER A 165 -15.66 3.29 0.88
C SER A 165 -16.60 2.67 1.93
N LYS A 166 -17.84 3.13 1.99
CA LYS A 166 -18.85 2.63 2.92
C LYS A 166 -18.37 2.53 4.37
N GLY A 167 -17.64 3.53 4.82
CA GLY A 167 -17.09 3.61 6.19
C GLY A 167 -15.91 2.68 6.49
N LYS A 168 -15.35 1.99 5.49
CA LYS A 168 -14.19 1.09 5.62
C LYS A 168 -13.00 1.61 4.83
N TYR A 169 -11.79 1.30 5.30
CA TYR A 169 -10.53 1.58 4.61
C TYR A 169 -9.99 0.30 3.97
N TYR A 170 -9.97 0.26 2.65
CA TYR A 170 -9.44 -0.86 1.87
C TYR A 170 -7.97 -0.62 1.53
N LEU A 171 -7.09 -1.50 1.99
CA LEU A 171 -5.66 -1.42 1.68
C LEU A 171 -5.40 -1.74 0.21
N ILE A 172 -4.79 -0.80 -0.54
CA ILE A 172 -4.53 -0.95 -1.98
C ILE A 172 -3.06 -1.11 -2.32
N ASP A 173 -2.16 -0.56 -1.50
CA ASP A 173 -0.71 -0.66 -1.72
C ASP A 173 0.10 -0.40 -0.44
N ILE A 174 1.29 -0.99 -0.36
CA ILE A 174 2.31 -0.65 0.63
C ILE A 174 3.61 -0.34 -0.10
N ASN A 175 4.15 0.83 0.14
CA ASN A 175 5.45 1.25 -0.36
C ASN A 175 6.49 1.15 0.77
N PRO A 176 7.49 0.25 0.70
CA PRO A 176 8.46 0.03 1.78
C PRO A 176 9.56 1.12 1.78
N ARG A 177 9.17 2.37 1.87
CA ARG A 177 10.01 3.57 1.84
C ARG A 177 9.23 4.78 2.35
N PHE A 178 9.91 5.90 2.56
CA PHE A 178 9.26 7.19 2.73
C PHE A 178 8.36 7.52 1.53
N SER A 179 7.21 8.14 1.78
CA SER A 179 6.32 8.60 0.72
C SER A 179 6.90 9.81 -0.03
N ALA A 180 6.42 10.04 -1.24
CA ALA A 180 6.70 11.29 -1.96
C ALA A 180 6.15 12.52 -1.21
N GLY A 181 5.12 12.32 -0.38
CA GLY A 181 4.47 13.37 0.41
C GLY A 181 4.98 13.48 1.85
N VAL A 182 6.17 12.95 2.20
CA VAL A 182 6.73 13.02 3.56
C VAL A 182 6.88 14.47 4.08
N ALA A 183 7.00 15.45 3.18
CA ALA A 183 7.02 16.86 3.53
C ALA A 183 5.69 17.32 4.18
N PHE A 184 4.54 16.78 3.78
CA PHE A 184 3.26 17.09 4.42
C PHE A 184 3.22 16.61 5.88
N SER A 185 3.80 15.44 6.17
CA SER A 185 3.93 14.93 7.54
C SER A 185 4.77 15.88 8.39
N ARG A 186 5.87 16.43 7.83
CA ARG A 186 6.68 17.44 8.52
C ARG A 186 5.92 18.76 8.75
N MET A 187 5.17 19.22 7.77
CA MET A 187 4.34 20.43 7.90
C MET A 187 3.25 20.25 8.97
N ALA A 188 2.76 19.04 9.14
CA ALA A 188 1.83 18.67 10.21
C ALA A 188 2.49 18.44 11.59
N GLY A 189 3.77 18.79 11.73
CA GLY A 189 4.50 18.77 13.00
C GLY A 189 5.28 17.50 13.28
N TYR A 190 5.33 16.52 12.36
CA TYR A 190 6.06 15.28 12.57
C TYR A 190 7.16 15.02 11.53
N ASN A 191 8.39 14.93 12.00
CA ASN A 191 9.53 14.63 11.15
C ASN A 191 9.82 13.12 11.10
N MET A 192 9.31 12.45 10.06
CA MET A 192 9.47 11.01 9.85
C MET A 192 10.93 10.55 9.72
N VAL A 193 11.88 11.45 9.48
CA VAL A 193 13.30 11.13 9.29
C VAL A 193 14.06 11.21 10.62
N LEU A 194 13.69 12.15 11.50
CA LEU A 194 14.41 12.40 12.76
C LEU A 194 13.79 11.70 13.98
N ASN A 195 12.53 11.31 13.90
CA ASN A 195 11.81 10.62 14.96
C ASN A 195 11.59 9.15 14.63
#